data_cd08884f43a94a6c33f0b1c7504ef69b
#
_entry.id   cd08884f43a94a6c33f0b1c7504ef69b
#
_cell.length_a   1.000
_cell.length_b   1.000
_cell.length_c   1.000
_cell.angle_alpha   90.00
_cell.angle_beta   90.00
_cell.angle_gamma   90.00
#
_symmetry.space_group_name_H-M   'P 1'
#
loop_
_entity.id
_entity.type
_entity.pdbx_description
1 polymer ?
#
loop_
_entity_poly.entity_id
_entity_poly.type
_entity_poly.pdbx_seq_one_letter_code
_entity_poly.pdbx_strand_id
1 'polypeptide(L)'
;MQEQTFLFMITRRHLRTKVMQALYAQQLDPTDNLKAGESWILKSSQDFYLLYITLLDLFRELHACGYALYEKNTKKHLQEDENETNPKFFSNKALLALCDNAALAAQVKKHKLTYWKNHDEYVRLVWDEITASTIYDEYLKTETTSLAQDQDFLMQLFSTVIAPFDRLGEFMEEVNISWVDDAPLANTIVRNSLKRVAEPDVIITI
;
A
#
# COMPACT_ATOMS: atom_id res chain seq x y z
N MET A 1 -1.10 25.91 0.56
CA MET A 1 -1.02 25.04 1.77
C MET A 1 -0.89 23.54 1.41
N GLN A 2 -1.54 23.05 0.35
CA GLN A 2 -1.46 21.65 -0.09
C GLN A 2 -0.08 21.24 -0.64
N GLU A 3 0.60 22.09 -1.41
CA GLU A 3 1.96 21.81 -1.92
C GLU A 3 3.03 21.65 -0.84
N GLN A 4 2.87 22.32 0.31
CA GLN A 4 3.82 22.18 1.43
C GLN A 4 3.72 20.79 2.11
N THR A 5 2.53 20.20 2.21
CA THR A 5 2.34 18.89 2.83
C THR A 5 2.98 17.78 2.00
N PHE A 6 2.93 17.90 0.67
CA PHE A 6 3.54 16.95 -0.26
C PHE A 6 5.07 16.93 -0.17
N LEU A 7 5.71 18.09 -0.04
CA LEU A 7 7.16 18.18 0.13
C LEU A 7 7.67 17.53 1.43
N PHE A 8 6.80 17.37 2.44
CA PHE A 8 7.15 16.65 3.68
C PHE A 8 7.19 15.13 3.53
N MET A 9 6.49 14.54 2.54
CA MET A 9 6.56 13.10 2.26
C MET A 9 7.90 12.70 1.65
N ILE A 10 8.38 13.49 0.71
CA ILE A 10 9.61 13.20 -0.03
C ILE A 10 10.79 13.74 0.77
N THR A 11 11.66 12.86 1.25
CA THR A 11 12.86 13.29 1.95
C THR A 11 13.78 14.08 1.01
N ARG A 12 14.57 15.01 1.57
CA ARG A 12 15.57 15.76 0.80
C ARG A 12 16.54 14.83 0.05
N ARG A 13 16.85 13.68 0.60
CA ARG A 13 17.69 12.66 -0.04
C ARG A 13 17.00 12.11 -1.28
N HIS A 14 15.75 11.72 -1.16
CA HIS A 14 14.97 11.17 -2.27
C HIS A 14 14.79 12.21 -3.40
N LEU A 15 14.46 13.45 -3.05
CA LEU A 15 14.35 14.54 -4.02
C LEU A 15 15.66 14.77 -4.77
N ARG A 16 16.82 14.74 -4.08
CA ARG A 16 18.13 14.83 -4.72
C ARG A 16 18.39 13.70 -5.70
N THR A 17 17.99 12.48 -5.37
CA THR A 17 18.10 11.33 -6.28
C THR A 17 17.28 11.57 -7.55
N LYS A 18 16.04 12.03 -7.44
CA LYS A 18 15.20 12.35 -8.62
C LYS A 18 15.77 13.50 -9.45
N VAL A 19 16.30 14.54 -8.81
CA VAL A 19 16.98 15.62 -9.52
C VAL A 19 18.23 15.10 -10.26
N MET A 20 19.02 14.25 -9.64
CA MET A 20 20.19 13.63 -10.29
C MET A 20 19.78 12.77 -11.49
N GLN A 21 18.73 11.97 -11.37
CA GLN A 21 18.19 11.18 -12.47
C GLN A 21 17.70 12.08 -13.63
N ALA A 22 17.01 13.19 -13.33
CA ALA A 22 16.58 14.13 -14.33
C ALA A 22 17.74 14.82 -15.05
N LEU A 23 18.77 15.25 -14.30
CA LEU A 23 19.97 15.88 -14.88
C LEU A 23 20.77 14.90 -15.74
N TYR A 24 20.88 13.62 -15.29
CA TYR A 24 21.54 12.61 -16.07
C TYR A 24 20.79 12.31 -17.38
N ALA A 25 19.47 12.18 -17.33
CA ALA A 25 18.64 11.99 -18.52
C ALA A 25 18.76 13.19 -19.48
N GLN A 26 18.77 14.43 -18.96
CA GLN A 26 18.97 15.63 -19.76
C GLN A 26 20.34 15.68 -20.43
N GLN A 27 21.38 15.22 -19.73
CA GLN A 27 22.74 15.18 -20.30
C GLN A 27 22.86 14.23 -21.50
N LEU A 28 22.00 13.21 -21.56
CA LEU A 28 21.92 12.25 -22.67
C LEU A 28 20.96 12.73 -23.78
N ASP A 29 20.13 13.72 -23.51
CA ASP A 29 19.18 14.28 -24.48
C ASP A 29 19.81 15.50 -25.21
N PRO A 30 20.00 15.41 -26.54
CA PRO A 30 20.60 16.50 -27.33
C PRO A 30 19.73 17.76 -27.38
N THR A 31 18.47 17.72 -26.89
CA THR A 31 17.54 18.85 -26.98
C THR A 31 17.71 19.90 -25.88
N ASP A 32 18.50 19.62 -24.84
CA ASP A 32 18.78 20.51 -23.67
C ASP A 32 17.51 21.21 -23.11
N ASN A 33 16.45 20.46 -22.92
CA ASN A 33 15.15 20.97 -22.50
C ASN A 33 14.95 20.96 -20.97
N LEU A 34 15.37 22.01 -20.29
CA LEU A 34 15.19 22.17 -18.83
C LEU A 34 13.74 22.01 -18.35
N LYS A 35 12.77 22.49 -19.14
CA LYS A 35 11.34 22.35 -18.80
C LYS A 35 10.88 20.89 -18.80
N ALA A 36 11.46 20.05 -19.66
CA ALA A 36 11.18 18.62 -19.65
C ALA A 36 11.68 17.98 -18.36
N GLY A 37 12.86 18.35 -17.89
CA GLY A 37 13.42 17.89 -16.61
C GLY A 37 12.56 18.28 -15.40
N GLU A 38 12.10 19.55 -15.34
CA GLU A 38 11.18 20.02 -14.29
C GLU A 38 9.86 19.23 -14.31
N SER A 39 9.27 19.09 -15.50
CA SER A 39 8.01 18.33 -15.65
C SER A 39 8.16 16.86 -15.24
N TRP A 40 9.32 16.26 -15.55
CA TRP A 40 9.63 14.89 -15.14
C TRP A 40 9.73 14.77 -13.61
N ILE A 41 10.40 15.71 -12.92
CA ILE A 41 10.50 15.70 -11.46
C ILE A 41 9.12 15.81 -10.81
N LEU A 42 8.28 16.73 -11.30
CA LEU A 42 6.91 16.88 -10.80
C LEU A 42 6.07 15.63 -11.01
N LYS A 43 6.12 15.04 -12.21
CA LYS A 43 5.43 13.79 -12.52
C LYS A 43 5.93 12.65 -11.63
N SER A 44 7.23 12.47 -11.52
CA SER A 44 7.84 11.43 -10.68
C SER A 44 7.45 11.57 -9.20
N SER A 45 7.27 12.80 -8.73
CA SER A 45 6.77 13.07 -7.38
C SER A 45 5.29 12.69 -7.23
N GLN A 46 4.47 12.93 -8.25
CA GLN A 46 3.08 12.45 -8.27
C GLN A 46 3.02 10.92 -8.32
N ASP A 47 3.84 10.29 -9.16
CA ASP A 47 3.91 8.83 -9.25
C ASP A 47 4.26 8.18 -7.92
N PHE A 48 5.17 8.78 -7.14
CA PHE A 48 5.48 8.37 -5.77
C PHE A 48 4.25 8.43 -4.85
N TYR A 49 3.49 9.52 -4.94
CA TYR A 49 2.25 9.65 -4.16
C TYR A 49 1.21 8.60 -4.55
N LEU A 50 1.08 8.31 -5.85
CA LEU A 50 0.17 7.27 -6.33
C LEU A 50 0.58 5.89 -5.80
N LEU A 51 1.88 5.59 -5.73
CA LEU A 51 2.38 4.36 -5.10
C LEU A 51 1.94 4.27 -3.64
N TYR A 52 2.13 5.34 -2.86
CA TYR A 52 1.71 5.38 -1.46
C TYR A 52 0.21 5.09 -1.28
N ILE A 53 -0.64 5.78 -2.06
CA ILE A 53 -2.10 5.56 -2.00
C ILE A 53 -2.45 4.14 -2.47
N THR A 54 -1.80 3.63 -3.52
CA THR A 54 -2.02 2.28 -4.04
C THR A 54 -1.68 1.21 -3.00
N LEU A 55 -0.58 1.36 -2.26
CA LEU A 55 -0.20 0.43 -1.19
C LEU A 55 -1.18 0.47 -0.01
N LEU A 56 -1.74 1.63 0.34
CA LEU A 56 -2.79 1.70 1.36
C LEU A 56 -4.11 1.10 0.85
N ASP A 57 -4.46 1.33 -0.40
CA ASP A 57 -5.67 0.76 -1.02
C ASP A 57 -5.59 -0.77 -1.14
N LEU A 58 -4.38 -1.34 -1.23
CA LEU A 58 -4.18 -2.79 -1.19
C LEU A 58 -4.85 -3.44 0.03
N PHE A 59 -4.76 -2.82 1.21
CA PHE A 59 -5.41 -3.35 2.41
C PHE A 59 -6.93 -3.42 2.30
N ARG A 60 -7.55 -2.46 1.61
CA ARG A 60 -9.00 -2.47 1.34
C ARG A 60 -9.37 -3.62 0.40
N GLU A 61 -8.58 -3.81 -0.64
CA GLU A 61 -8.79 -4.89 -1.61
C GLU A 61 -8.51 -6.28 -0.98
N LEU A 62 -7.49 -6.39 -0.12
CA LEU A 62 -7.21 -7.61 0.65
C LEU A 62 -8.36 -7.94 1.61
N HIS A 63 -8.92 -6.94 2.28
CA HIS A 63 -10.12 -7.14 3.11
C HIS A 63 -11.28 -7.64 2.27
N ALA A 64 -11.57 -7.02 1.14
CA ALA A 64 -12.68 -7.42 0.26
C ALA A 64 -12.48 -8.81 -0.33
N CYS A 65 -11.28 -9.11 -0.83
CA CYS A 65 -10.91 -10.42 -1.40
C CYS A 65 -11.03 -11.53 -0.36
N GLY A 66 -10.38 -11.35 0.80
CA GLY A 66 -10.39 -12.33 1.87
C GLY A 66 -11.79 -12.56 2.44
N TYR A 67 -12.58 -11.50 2.62
CA TYR A 67 -13.97 -11.61 3.11
C TYR A 67 -14.85 -12.38 2.13
N ALA A 68 -14.70 -12.16 0.82
CA ALA A 68 -15.43 -12.92 -0.19
C ALA A 68 -15.08 -14.43 -0.17
N LEU A 69 -13.80 -14.76 0.06
CA LEU A 69 -13.36 -16.16 0.22
C LEU A 69 -13.91 -16.77 1.51
N TYR A 70 -13.83 -16.04 2.62
CA TYR A 70 -14.41 -16.44 3.90
C TYR A 70 -15.90 -16.77 3.78
N GLU A 71 -16.71 -15.87 3.18
CA GLU A 71 -18.15 -16.13 2.96
C GLU A 71 -18.42 -17.36 2.09
N LYS A 72 -17.60 -17.56 1.05
CA LYS A 72 -17.72 -18.71 0.17
C LYS A 72 -17.43 -20.02 0.90
N ASN A 73 -16.38 -20.04 1.73
CA ASN A 73 -15.97 -21.24 2.48
C ASN A 73 -17.01 -21.58 3.58
N THR A 74 -17.49 -20.57 4.31
CA THR A 74 -18.51 -20.73 5.31
C THR A 74 -19.83 -21.29 4.71
N LYS A 75 -20.24 -20.81 3.52
CA LYS A 75 -21.46 -21.30 2.83
C LYS A 75 -21.31 -22.74 2.31
N LYS A 76 -20.09 -23.20 2.00
CA LYS A 76 -19.84 -24.55 1.48
C LYS A 76 -19.72 -25.61 2.55
N HIS A 77 -19.71 -25.26 3.85
CA HIS A 77 -19.44 -26.17 4.97
C HIS A 77 -18.13 -26.99 4.82
N LEU A 78 -17.15 -26.48 4.07
CA LEU A 78 -15.84 -27.09 3.95
C LEU A 78 -15.02 -26.73 5.19
N GLN A 79 -15.12 -27.55 6.23
CA GLN A 79 -14.35 -27.43 7.48
C GLN A 79 -12.98 -28.13 7.35
N GLU A 80 -12.22 -27.81 6.33
CA GLU A 80 -10.89 -28.43 6.17
C GLU A 80 -9.80 -27.64 6.88
N ASP A 81 -10.01 -26.35 7.16
CA ASP A 81 -9.03 -25.52 7.86
C ASP A 81 -9.72 -24.49 8.78
N GLU A 82 -9.47 -24.56 10.10
CA GLU A 82 -10.06 -23.64 11.08
C GLU A 82 -9.65 -22.19 10.84
N ASN A 83 -8.48 -21.96 10.23
CA ASN A 83 -7.97 -20.62 9.90
C ASN A 83 -8.76 -19.96 8.76
N GLU A 84 -9.22 -20.74 7.77
CA GLU A 84 -10.01 -20.20 6.64
C GLU A 84 -11.41 -19.75 7.04
N THR A 85 -11.91 -20.18 8.20
CA THR A 85 -13.23 -19.81 8.74
C THR A 85 -13.17 -18.83 9.89
N ASN A 86 -11.98 -18.33 10.25
CA ASN A 86 -11.81 -17.39 11.35
C ASN A 86 -12.06 -15.94 10.88
N PRO A 87 -13.12 -15.25 11.37
CA PRO A 87 -13.46 -13.90 10.95
C PRO A 87 -12.59 -12.80 11.54
N LYS A 88 -11.61 -13.15 12.38
CA LYS A 88 -10.86 -12.20 13.20
C LYS A 88 -10.12 -11.14 12.39
N PHE A 89 -9.48 -11.53 11.27
CA PHE A 89 -8.82 -10.58 10.39
C PHE A 89 -9.77 -9.50 9.89
N PHE A 90 -11.01 -9.87 9.55
CA PHE A 90 -12.01 -8.95 9.02
C PHE A 90 -12.64 -8.06 10.10
N SER A 91 -12.46 -8.40 11.37
CA SER A 91 -12.87 -7.59 12.52
C SER A 91 -11.74 -6.76 13.12
N ASN A 92 -10.53 -6.79 12.53
CA ASN A 92 -9.40 -5.98 12.96
C ASN A 92 -9.77 -4.48 12.87
N LYS A 93 -9.73 -3.80 14.02
CA LYS A 93 -10.19 -2.41 14.14
C LYS A 93 -9.35 -1.43 13.35
N ALA A 94 -8.05 -1.69 13.23
CA ALA A 94 -7.15 -0.84 12.45
C ALA A 94 -7.41 -1.01 10.94
N LEU A 95 -7.65 -2.25 10.48
CA LEU A 95 -8.01 -2.53 9.10
C LEU A 95 -9.35 -1.91 8.72
N LEU A 96 -10.36 -2.04 9.58
CA LEU A 96 -11.68 -1.42 9.37
C LEU A 96 -11.56 0.12 9.34
N ALA A 97 -10.78 0.72 10.24
CA ALA A 97 -10.55 2.16 10.21
C ALA A 97 -9.90 2.63 8.90
N LEU A 98 -9.01 1.81 8.29
CA LEU A 98 -8.43 2.11 6.98
C LEU A 98 -9.46 1.92 5.86
N CYS A 99 -10.28 0.86 5.91
CA CYS A 99 -11.34 0.59 4.93
C CYS A 99 -12.38 1.72 4.90
N ASP A 100 -12.74 2.24 6.07
CA ASP A 100 -13.74 3.30 6.23
C ASP A 100 -13.16 4.72 6.07
N ASN A 101 -11.83 4.84 5.82
CA ASN A 101 -11.19 6.15 5.72
C ASN A 101 -11.64 6.92 4.48
N ALA A 102 -12.44 7.97 4.71
CA ALA A 102 -13.00 8.80 3.64
C ALA A 102 -11.94 9.55 2.82
N ALA A 103 -10.82 9.94 3.45
CA ALA A 103 -9.74 10.63 2.76
C ALA A 103 -9.03 9.67 1.77
N LEU A 104 -8.76 8.42 2.17
CA LEU A 104 -8.22 7.39 1.28
C LEU A 104 -9.17 7.14 0.10
N ALA A 105 -10.46 6.92 0.37
CA ALA A 105 -11.46 6.70 -0.66
C ALA A 105 -11.56 7.88 -1.64
N ALA A 106 -11.48 9.12 -1.14
CA ALA A 106 -11.48 10.32 -1.96
C ALA A 106 -10.26 10.41 -2.88
N GLN A 107 -9.04 10.04 -2.37
CA GLN A 107 -7.83 10.06 -3.18
C GLN A 107 -7.83 8.96 -4.26
N VAL A 108 -8.26 7.74 -3.92
CA VAL A 108 -8.45 6.65 -4.90
C VAL A 108 -9.39 7.09 -6.03
N LYS A 109 -10.52 7.73 -5.68
CA LYS A 109 -11.48 8.24 -6.65
C LYS A 109 -10.92 9.42 -7.46
N LYS A 110 -10.26 10.40 -6.81
CA LYS A 110 -9.67 11.59 -7.45
C LYS A 110 -8.66 11.21 -8.52
N HIS A 111 -7.79 10.25 -8.22
CA HIS A 111 -6.74 9.80 -9.12
C HIS A 111 -7.16 8.62 -10.01
N LYS A 112 -8.45 8.19 -9.92
CA LYS A 112 -9.02 7.07 -10.70
C LYS A 112 -8.16 5.81 -10.61
N LEU A 113 -7.68 5.48 -9.41
CA LEU A 113 -6.83 4.32 -9.20
C LEU A 113 -7.66 3.04 -9.39
N THR A 114 -7.33 2.29 -10.42
CA THR A 114 -7.97 1.00 -10.75
C THR A 114 -6.94 -0.12 -10.85
N TYR A 115 -5.74 0.10 -10.31
CA TYR A 115 -4.63 -0.85 -10.46
C TYR A 115 -5.02 -2.23 -9.95
N TRP A 116 -5.53 -2.36 -8.73
CA TRP A 116 -5.92 -3.63 -8.14
C TRP A 116 -7.10 -4.32 -8.84
N LYS A 117 -7.98 -3.54 -9.48
CA LYS A 117 -9.08 -4.10 -10.30
C LYS A 117 -8.60 -4.67 -11.63
N ASN A 118 -7.54 -4.08 -12.17
CA ASN A 118 -6.93 -4.52 -13.43
C ASN A 118 -5.93 -5.66 -13.21
N HIS A 119 -5.45 -5.83 -11.98
CA HIS A 119 -4.42 -6.78 -11.55
C HIS A 119 -4.89 -7.53 -10.28
N ASP A 120 -6.12 -8.05 -10.29
CA ASP A 120 -6.73 -8.74 -9.14
C ASP A 120 -6.00 -10.03 -8.77
N GLU A 121 -5.25 -10.61 -9.70
CA GLU A 121 -4.37 -11.75 -9.48
C GLU A 121 -3.28 -11.45 -8.43
N TYR A 122 -2.69 -10.25 -8.43
CA TYR A 122 -1.69 -9.88 -7.42
C TYR A 122 -2.30 -9.73 -6.04
N VAL A 123 -3.54 -9.24 -5.93
CA VAL A 123 -4.26 -9.17 -4.65
C VAL A 123 -4.46 -10.57 -4.07
N ARG A 124 -4.80 -11.56 -4.91
CA ARG A 124 -4.96 -12.96 -4.49
C ARG A 124 -3.63 -13.56 -4.06
N LEU A 125 -2.56 -13.36 -4.85
CA LEU A 125 -1.23 -13.85 -4.50
C LEU A 125 -0.74 -13.28 -3.16
N VAL A 126 -0.96 -11.98 -2.90
CA VAL A 126 -0.64 -11.36 -1.61
C VAL A 126 -1.52 -11.95 -0.50
N TRP A 127 -2.80 -12.21 -0.77
CA TRP A 127 -3.69 -12.86 0.21
C TRP A 127 -3.23 -14.26 0.57
N ASP A 128 -2.84 -15.06 -0.43
CA ASP A 128 -2.33 -16.42 -0.21
C ASP A 128 -1.03 -16.39 0.61
N GLU A 129 -0.12 -15.43 0.34
CA GLU A 129 1.10 -15.24 1.13
C GLU A 129 0.81 -14.82 2.58
N ILE A 130 -0.19 -13.94 2.79
CA ILE A 130 -0.64 -13.55 4.13
C ILE A 130 -1.15 -14.77 4.90
N THR A 131 -2.03 -15.56 4.31
CA THR A 131 -2.64 -16.72 4.98
C THR A 131 -1.65 -17.85 5.25
N ALA A 132 -0.57 -17.93 4.49
CA ALA A 132 0.52 -18.87 4.71
C ALA A 132 1.53 -18.39 5.77
N SER A 133 1.43 -17.16 6.25
CA SER A 133 2.41 -16.57 7.17
C SER A 133 2.15 -16.94 8.62
N THR A 134 3.24 -17.18 9.38
CA THR A 134 3.17 -17.46 10.82
C THR A 134 2.58 -16.31 11.62
N ILE A 135 2.80 -15.06 11.17
CA ILE A 135 2.25 -13.85 11.83
C ILE A 135 0.73 -13.84 11.75
N TYR A 136 0.16 -14.26 10.64
CA TYR A 136 -1.29 -14.38 10.48
C TYR A 136 -1.86 -15.45 11.40
N ASP A 137 -1.24 -16.64 11.44
CA ASP A 137 -1.65 -17.74 12.31
C ASP A 137 -1.59 -17.36 13.79
N GLU A 138 -0.52 -16.68 14.22
CA GLU A 138 -0.36 -16.20 15.60
C GLU A 138 -1.43 -15.15 15.94
N TYR A 139 -1.72 -14.24 15.03
CA TYR A 139 -2.76 -13.24 15.21
C TYR A 139 -4.14 -13.90 15.36
N LEU A 140 -4.47 -14.90 14.55
CA LEU A 140 -5.75 -15.61 14.64
C LEU A 140 -5.95 -16.35 15.98
N LYS A 141 -4.89 -16.84 16.60
CA LYS A 141 -4.91 -17.56 17.89
C LYS A 141 -5.15 -16.65 19.09
N THR A 142 -4.93 -15.36 19.00
CA THR A 142 -5.19 -14.42 20.12
C THR A 142 -6.70 -14.24 20.31
N GLU A 143 -7.22 -14.30 21.54
CA GLU A 143 -8.67 -14.24 21.79
C GLU A 143 -9.25 -12.85 21.49
N THR A 144 -8.64 -11.81 22.06
CA THR A 144 -9.09 -10.42 21.88
C THR A 144 -7.89 -9.50 21.62
N THR A 145 -8.11 -8.47 20.81
CA THR A 145 -7.10 -7.48 20.50
C THR A 145 -7.58 -6.07 20.85
N SER A 146 -6.66 -5.24 21.31
CA SER A 146 -6.84 -3.81 21.40
C SER A 146 -6.53 -3.16 20.03
N LEU A 147 -6.97 -1.92 19.84
CA LEU A 147 -6.62 -1.17 18.61
C LEU A 147 -5.10 -1.10 18.39
N ALA A 148 -4.31 -0.92 19.48
CA ALA A 148 -2.85 -0.88 19.37
C ALA A 148 -2.27 -2.22 18.87
N GLN A 149 -2.77 -3.35 19.38
CA GLN A 149 -2.36 -4.68 18.91
C GLN A 149 -2.77 -4.92 17.45
N ASP A 150 -3.96 -4.46 17.05
CA ASP A 150 -4.43 -4.53 15.66
C ASP A 150 -3.56 -3.68 14.72
N GLN A 151 -3.12 -2.49 15.17
CA GLN A 151 -2.17 -1.65 14.44
C GLN A 151 -0.79 -2.32 14.33
N ASP A 152 -0.28 -2.86 15.43
CA ASP A 152 1.01 -3.55 15.46
C ASP A 152 1.01 -4.76 14.53
N PHE A 153 -0.09 -5.54 14.52
CA PHE A 153 -0.27 -6.64 13.59
C PHE A 153 -0.20 -6.18 12.13
N LEU A 154 -0.96 -5.14 11.74
CA LEU A 154 -0.94 -4.64 10.37
C LEU A 154 0.44 -4.11 9.96
N MET A 155 1.15 -3.42 10.87
CA MET A 155 2.51 -2.95 10.62
C MET A 155 3.49 -4.09 10.42
N GLN A 156 3.42 -5.14 11.25
CA GLN A 156 4.25 -6.32 11.12
C GLN A 156 3.92 -7.07 9.83
N LEU A 157 2.64 -7.34 9.57
CA LEU A 157 2.17 -7.99 8.36
C LEU A 157 2.68 -7.27 7.10
N PHE A 158 2.53 -5.95 7.06
CA PHE A 158 3.04 -5.15 5.94
C PHE A 158 4.55 -5.26 5.80
N SER A 159 5.30 -5.09 6.89
CA SER A 159 6.75 -4.98 6.83
C SER A 159 7.47 -6.30 6.55
N THR A 160 6.88 -7.43 6.98
CA THR A 160 7.54 -8.75 6.94
C THR A 160 6.96 -9.70 5.91
N VAL A 161 5.72 -9.47 5.47
CA VAL A 161 5.03 -10.33 4.50
C VAL A 161 4.77 -9.58 3.20
N ILE A 162 4.04 -8.45 3.27
CA ILE A 162 3.55 -7.77 2.06
C ILE A 162 4.69 -7.03 1.34
N ALA A 163 5.41 -6.15 2.03
CA ALA A 163 6.42 -5.30 1.40
C ALA A 163 7.62 -6.07 0.78
N PRO A 164 8.12 -7.17 1.38
CA PRO A 164 9.20 -7.96 0.78
C PRO A 164 8.72 -9.00 -0.24
N PHE A 165 7.42 -9.14 -0.52
CA PHE A 165 6.89 -10.14 -1.42
C PHE A 165 7.24 -9.84 -2.88
N ASP A 166 7.99 -10.74 -3.52
CA ASP A 166 8.54 -10.52 -4.87
C ASP A 166 7.47 -10.18 -5.90
N ARG A 167 6.27 -10.82 -5.80
CA ARG A 167 5.16 -10.54 -6.72
C ARG A 167 4.63 -9.11 -6.61
N LEU A 168 4.73 -8.50 -5.44
CA LEU A 168 4.40 -7.07 -5.30
C LEU A 168 5.43 -6.19 -6.03
N GLY A 169 6.70 -6.60 -6.03
CA GLY A 169 7.75 -5.98 -6.85
C GLY A 169 7.46 -6.09 -8.35
N GLU A 170 7.09 -7.27 -8.83
CA GLU A 170 6.69 -7.50 -10.23
C GLU A 170 5.51 -6.60 -10.64
N PHE A 171 4.48 -6.50 -9.78
CA PHE A 171 3.35 -5.57 -10.00
C PHE A 171 3.83 -4.11 -10.13
N MET A 172 4.76 -3.67 -9.26
CA MET A 172 5.29 -2.31 -9.33
C MET A 172 6.03 -2.06 -10.65
N GLU A 173 6.84 -3.01 -11.09
CA GLU A 173 7.56 -2.93 -12.38
C GLU A 173 6.60 -2.85 -13.57
N GLU A 174 5.54 -3.64 -13.54
CA GLU A 174 4.53 -3.70 -14.62
C GLU A 174 3.74 -2.39 -14.72
N VAL A 175 3.36 -1.82 -13.58
CA VAL A 175 2.57 -0.59 -13.53
C VAL A 175 3.42 0.66 -13.79
N ASN A 176 4.54 0.77 -13.10
CA ASN A 176 5.45 1.91 -13.23
C ASN A 176 6.85 1.55 -12.70
N ILE A 177 7.81 1.43 -13.56
CA ILE A 177 9.19 1.05 -13.21
C ILE A 177 9.82 1.97 -12.15
N SER A 178 9.43 3.25 -12.08
CA SER A 178 9.96 4.17 -11.07
C SER A 178 9.52 3.81 -9.64
N TRP A 179 8.43 3.03 -9.50
CA TRP A 179 7.93 2.61 -8.21
C TRP A 179 8.88 1.66 -7.46
N VAL A 180 9.66 0.89 -8.20
CA VAL A 180 10.66 -0.01 -7.61
C VAL A 180 11.70 0.77 -6.80
N ASP A 181 12.23 1.86 -7.40
CA ASP A 181 13.19 2.74 -6.71
C ASP A 181 12.55 3.50 -5.55
N ASP A 182 11.27 3.82 -5.66
CA ASP A 182 10.50 4.58 -4.68
C ASP A 182 9.96 3.72 -3.53
N ALA A 183 9.84 2.41 -3.72
CA ALA A 183 9.22 1.47 -2.79
C ALA A 183 9.80 1.52 -1.36
N PRO A 184 11.12 1.59 -1.11
CA PRO A 184 11.66 1.63 0.24
C PRO A 184 11.16 2.84 1.06
N LEU A 185 11.04 4.01 0.41
CA LEU A 185 10.50 5.21 1.07
C LEU A 185 8.98 5.10 1.22
N ALA A 186 8.26 4.66 0.20
CA ALA A 186 6.82 4.46 0.24
C ALA A 186 6.43 3.49 1.36
N ASN A 187 7.13 2.36 1.48
CA ASN A 187 6.91 1.37 2.54
C ASN A 187 7.08 1.96 3.94
N THR A 188 8.09 2.84 4.11
CA THR A 188 8.29 3.53 5.40
C THR A 188 7.11 4.43 5.74
N ILE A 189 6.57 5.16 4.76
CA ILE A 189 5.44 6.07 4.97
C ILE A 189 4.15 5.29 5.20
N VAL A 190 3.89 4.22 4.43
CA VAL A 190 2.75 3.32 4.62
C VAL A 190 2.75 2.76 6.04
N ARG A 191 3.89 2.22 6.50
CA ARG A 191 4.03 1.71 7.87
C ARG A 191 3.72 2.77 8.92
N ASN A 192 4.18 4.01 8.72
CA ASN A 192 3.87 5.11 9.65
C ASN A 192 2.37 5.48 9.63
N SER A 193 1.72 5.41 8.46
CA SER A 193 0.27 5.61 8.35
C SER A 193 -0.51 4.49 9.03
N LEU A 194 -0.10 3.23 8.89
CA LEU A 194 -0.73 2.10 9.59
C LEU A 194 -0.62 2.24 11.11
N LYS A 195 0.52 2.72 11.62
CA LYS A 195 0.70 3.01 13.05
C LYS A 195 -0.29 4.04 13.60
N ARG A 196 -0.74 4.95 12.76
CA ARG A 196 -1.60 6.08 13.14
C ARG A 196 -3.00 6.01 12.51
N VAL A 197 -3.40 4.85 12.01
CA VAL A 197 -4.60 4.67 11.16
C VAL A 197 -5.92 5.15 11.81
N ALA A 198 -5.97 5.21 13.13
CA ALA A 198 -7.13 5.74 13.86
C ALA A 198 -7.18 7.28 13.91
N GLU A 199 -6.12 7.98 13.50
CA GLU A 199 -6.11 9.43 13.46
C GLU A 199 -6.80 9.94 12.19
N PRO A 200 -7.66 10.98 12.28
CA PRO A 200 -8.45 11.46 11.15
C PRO A 200 -7.59 11.96 9.97
N ASP A 201 -6.41 12.53 10.27
CA ASP A 201 -5.52 13.16 9.29
C ASP A 201 -4.33 12.26 8.90
N VAL A 202 -4.48 10.94 9.09
CA VAL A 202 -3.40 9.98 8.83
C VAL A 202 -3.06 9.87 7.35
N ILE A 203 -4.05 9.99 6.46
CA ILE A 203 -3.83 9.91 5.02
C ILE A 203 -3.33 11.25 4.51
N ILE A 204 -2.11 11.24 3.98
CA ILE A 204 -1.55 12.43 3.35
C ILE A 204 -2.33 12.71 2.08
N THR A 205 -2.85 13.93 1.95
CA THR A 205 -3.65 14.37 0.80
C THR A 205 -2.93 15.49 0.05
N ILE A 206 -2.97 15.44 -1.28
CA ILE A 206 -2.40 16.47 -2.18
C ILE A 206 -3.44 17.01 -3.14
#